data_78975010ebdb9423aad0f26b066e6b92
#
_entry.id   78975010ebdb9423aad0f26b066e6b92
#
_cell.length_a   1.000
_cell.length_b   1.000
_cell.length_c   1.000
_cell.angle_alpha   90.00
_cell.angle_beta   90.00
_cell.angle_gamma   90.00
#
_symmetry.space_group_name_H-M   'P 1'
#
loop_
_entity.id
_entity.type
_entity.pdbx_description
1 polymer ?
#
loop_
_entity_poly.entity_id
_entity_poly.type
_entity_poly.pdbx_seq_one_letter_code
_entity_poly.pdbx_strand_id
1 'polypeptide(L)'
;MKKIASVCPYCGAGCKLNLVVKNNRIIRAEAADGVTNQGTLCLKGFYGWDFLNDTQLLTPRLTQPMIRYSKGEAFTPVTWEEAIRYTAYRLKSIKDQYGPRSIMT
;
A
#
# COMPACT_ATOMS: atom_id res chain seq x y z
N MET A 1 14.67 19.71 8.95
CA MET A 1 13.89 19.08 7.87
C MET A 1 14.48 17.73 7.53
N LYS A 2 13.65 16.71 7.35
CA LYS A 2 14.07 15.37 6.91
C LYS A 2 13.49 15.11 5.52
N LYS A 3 14.26 14.44 4.66
CA LYS A 3 13.75 13.87 3.40
C LYS A 3 13.59 12.38 3.59
N ILE A 4 12.40 11.88 3.35
CA ILE A 4 12.05 10.47 3.51
C ILE A 4 11.71 9.92 2.12
N ALA A 5 12.55 9.01 1.64
CA ALA A 5 12.30 8.33 0.37
C ALA A 5 11.05 7.44 0.47
N SER A 6 10.18 7.54 -0.51
CA SER A 6 8.92 6.80 -0.58
C SER A 6 8.55 6.50 -2.03
N VAL A 7 7.47 5.77 -2.21
CA VAL A 7 6.87 5.47 -3.51
C VAL A 7 5.49 6.11 -3.58
N CYS A 8 5.17 6.69 -4.73
CA CYS A 8 3.85 7.27 -4.97
C CYS A 8 2.77 6.18 -4.92
N PRO A 9 1.69 6.35 -4.13
CA PRO A 9 0.69 5.30 -3.93
C PRO A 9 -0.44 5.29 -4.96
N TYR A 10 -0.45 6.20 -5.95
CA TYR A 10 -1.63 6.42 -6.79
C TYR A 10 -1.77 5.45 -7.95
N CYS A 11 -0.78 5.33 -8.79
CA CYS A 11 -0.86 4.41 -9.93
C CYS A 11 0.26 3.37 -9.87
N GLY A 12 0.13 2.31 -10.64
CA GLY A 12 1.08 1.21 -10.67
C GLY A 12 2.47 1.53 -11.24
N ALA A 13 2.72 2.78 -11.65
CA ALA A 13 4.04 3.19 -12.16
C ALA A 13 5.14 3.14 -11.09
N GLY A 14 4.78 3.25 -9.81
CA GLY A 14 5.75 3.14 -8.72
C GLY A 14 6.79 4.26 -8.68
N CYS A 15 6.39 5.50 -9.01
CA CYS A 15 7.30 6.64 -9.02
C CYS A 15 7.96 6.86 -7.66
N LYS A 16 9.28 6.96 -7.64
CA LYS A 16 10.05 7.30 -6.46
C LYS A 16 9.93 8.80 -6.16
N LEU A 17 9.70 9.12 -4.91
CA LEU A 17 9.59 10.50 -4.43
C LEU A 17 10.26 10.66 -3.06
N ASN A 18 10.55 11.90 -2.68
CA ASN A 18 10.96 12.25 -1.33
C ASN A 18 9.87 13.09 -0.67
N LEU A 19 9.37 12.64 0.47
CA LEU A 19 8.55 13.46 1.33
C LEU A 19 9.44 14.33 2.22
N VAL A 20 9.27 15.63 2.15
CA VAL A 20 9.99 16.58 2.99
C VAL A 20 9.17 16.83 4.25
N VAL A 21 9.72 16.46 5.40
CA VAL A 21 9.05 16.53 6.70
C VAL A 21 9.72 17.57 7.59
N LYS A 22 8.89 18.41 8.21
CA LYS A 22 9.29 19.39 9.22
C LYS A 22 8.28 19.34 10.38
N ASN A 23 8.75 19.25 11.60
CA ASN A 23 7.90 19.21 12.81
C ASN A 23 6.78 18.15 12.71
N ASN A 24 7.15 16.96 12.28
CA ASN A 24 6.25 15.82 12.05
C ASN A 24 5.10 16.06 11.04
N ARG A 25 5.23 17.06 10.18
CA ARG A 25 4.28 17.32 9.10
C ARG A 25 4.99 17.26 7.74
N ILE A 26 4.33 16.67 6.78
CA ILE A 26 4.79 16.70 5.38
C ILE A 26 4.53 18.11 4.85
N ILE A 27 5.56 18.77 4.33
CA ILE A 27 5.44 20.13 3.80
C ILE A 27 5.49 20.19 2.28
N ARG A 28 6.03 19.17 1.63
CA ARG A 28 6.01 18.98 0.17
C ARG A 28 6.52 17.61 -0.21
N ALA A 29 6.23 17.19 -1.43
CA ALA A 29 6.91 16.10 -2.11
C ALA A 29 7.90 16.66 -3.13
N GLU A 30 9.00 15.95 -3.32
CA GLU A 30 10.01 16.24 -4.34
C GLU A 30 10.17 15.00 -5.22
N ALA A 31 10.33 15.20 -6.52
CA ALA A 31 10.69 14.10 -7.41
C ALA A 31 12.04 13.50 -6.98
N ALA A 32 12.13 12.18 -7.00
CA ALA A 32 13.39 11.47 -6.79
C ALA A 32 13.70 10.62 -8.02
N ASP A 33 14.97 10.39 -8.26
CA ASP A 33 15.40 9.55 -9.37
C ASP A 33 15.04 8.10 -9.10
N GLY A 34 14.07 7.59 -9.84
CA GLY A 34 13.60 6.21 -9.81
C GLY A 34 13.60 5.62 -11.21
N VAL A 35 13.66 4.30 -11.31
CA VAL A 35 13.74 3.59 -12.58
C VAL A 35 12.59 3.97 -13.51
N THR A 36 11.40 4.18 -12.98
CA THR A 36 10.19 4.46 -13.77
C THR A 36 9.96 5.94 -14.02
N ASN A 37 10.33 6.80 -13.11
CA ASN A 37 9.98 8.23 -13.19
C ASN A 37 11.15 9.18 -13.49
N GLN A 38 12.40 8.70 -13.44
CA GLN A 38 13.60 9.43 -13.88
C GLN A 38 13.60 10.91 -13.40
N GLY A 39 13.39 11.13 -12.11
CA GLY A 39 13.39 12.45 -11.50
C GLY A 39 12.14 13.31 -11.78
N THR A 40 11.07 12.77 -12.34
CA THR A 40 9.82 13.49 -12.61
C THR A 40 8.66 12.96 -11.78
N LEU A 41 7.62 13.77 -11.57
CA LEU A 41 6.36 13.39 -10.94
C LEU A 41 5.20 14.08 -11.66
N CYS A 42 4.06 13.41 -11.70
CA CYS A 42 2.80 14.07 -12.07
C CYS A 42 2.18 14.80 -10.84
N LEU A 43 1.11 15.55 -11.07
CA LEU A 43 0.42 16.29 -10.00
C LEU A 43 0.04 15.44 -8.80
N LYS A 44 -0.36 14.18 -9.00
CA LYS A 44 -0.69 13.26 -7.90
C LYS A 44 0.51 13.00 -6.99
N GLY A 45 1.69 12.80 -7.56
CA GLY A 45 2.91 12.59 -6.78
C GLY A 45 3.34 13.83 -6.01
N PHE A 46 3.17 15.03 -6.60
CA PHE A 46 3.53 16.27 -5.94
C PHE A 46 2.58 16.67 -4.81
N TYR A 47 1.27 16.43 -4.94
CA TYR A 47 0.25 16.98 -4.03
C TYR A 47 -0.57 15.91 -3.29
N GLY A 48 -0.55 14.67 -3.73
CA GLY A 48 -1.42 13.62 -3.20
C GLY A 48 -1.09 13.14 -1.78
N TRP A 49 -0.18 13.76 -1.08
CA TRP A 49 0.19 13.49 0.31
C TRP A 49 -0.54 14.38 1.32
N ASP A 50 -1.25 15.39 0.85
CA ASP A 50 -1.80 16.49 1.67
C ASP A 50 -2.70 15.99 2.80
N PHE A 51 -3.57 15.04 2.48
CA PHE A 51 -4.48 14.43 3.44
C PHE A 51 -3.79 13.70 4.61
N LEU A 52 -2.53 13.31 4.48
CA LEU A 52 -1.78 12.63 5.54
C LEU A 52 -1.47 13.54 6.74
N ASN A 53 -1.56 14.85 6.55
CA ASN A 53 -1.35 15.81 7.63
C ASN A 53 -2.59 16.06 8.48
N ASP A 54 -3.75 15.62 8.03
CA ASP A 54 -5.02 15.74 8.74
C ASP A 54 -5.50 14.37 9.19
N THR A 55 -5.31 14.09 10.48
CA THR A 55 -5.71 12.80 11.06
C THR A 55 -7.21 12.57 11.07
N GLN A 56 -8.01 13.64 10.95
CA GLN A 56 -9.49 13.52 10.87
C GLN A 56 -9.95 13.05 9.48
N LEU A 57 -9.15 13.28 8.45
CA LEU A 57 -9.42 12.79 7.10
C LEU A 57 -8.98 11.35 6.88
N LEU A 58 -8.20 10.79 7.81
CA LEU A 58 -7.75 9.41 7.71
C LEU A 58 -8.82 8.46 8.25
N THR A 59 -9.19 7.48 7.43
CA THR A 59 -10.00 6.36 7.92
C THR A 59 -9.24 5.57 8.98
N PRO A 60 -9.92 4.94 9.96
CA PRO A 60 -9.28 4.02 10.89
C PRO A 60 -8.49 2.95 10.13
N ARG A 61 -7.22 2.81 10.46
CA ARG A 61 -6.33 1.81 9.83
C ARG A 61 -6.38 0.50 10.60
N LEU A 62 -6.46 -0.60 9.86
CA LEU A 62 -6.30 -1.92 10.46
C LEU A 62 -4.87 -2.06 10.99
N THR A 63 -4.74 -2.40 12.26
CA THR A 63 -3.45 -2.63 12.94
C THR A 63 -3.13 -4.12 13.09
N GLN A 64 -4.08 -4.98 12.74
CA GLN A 64 -3.96 -6.42 12.83
C GLN A 64 -4.56 -7.07 11.59
N PRO A 65 -3.96 -8.15 11.04
CA PRO A 65 -4.54 -8.89 9.94
C PRO A 65 -5.90 -9.48 10.34
N MET A 66 -6.78 -9.58 9.36
CA MET A 66 -8.11 -10.15 9.58
C MET A 66 -8.44 -11.12 8.44
N ILE A 67 -9.07 -12.23 8.77
CA ILE A 67 -9.54 -13.23 7.81
C ILE A 67 -11.06 -13.34 7.90
N ARG A 68 -11.70 -13.49 6.76
CA ARG A 68 -13.08 -13.93 6.63
C ARG A 68 -13.07 -15.28 5.91
N TYR A 69 -13.46 -16.32 6.60
CA TYR A 69 -13.37 -17.69 6.07
C TYR A 69 -14.48 -18.01 5.08
N SER A 70 -15.66 -17.43 5.25
CA SER A 70 -16.81 -17.61 4.36
C SER A 70 -17.46 -16.30 3.98
N LYS A 71 -18.07 -16.27 2.79
CA LYS A 71 -18.79 -15.11 2.29
C LYS A 71 -19.98 -14.79 3.21
N GLY A 72 -20.07 -13.55 3.69
CA GLY A 72 -21.13 -13.13 4.61
C GLY A 72 -20.78 -13.21 6.11
N GLU A 73 -19.70 -13.89 6.50
CA GLU A 73 -19.22 -13.87 7.88
C GLU A 73 -18.49 -12.58 8.22
N ALA A 74 -18.34 -12.29 9.52
CA ALA A 74 -17.53 -11.20 10.00
C ALA A 74 -16.04 -11.50 9.82
N PHE A 75 -15.22 -10.45 9.72
CA PHE A 75 -13.77 -10.59 9.75
C PHE A 75 -13.29 -10.94 11.16
N THR A 76 -12.42 -11.92 11.28
CA THR A 76 -11.79 -12.36 12.53
C THR A 76 -10.34 -11.91 12.57
N PRO A 77 -9.89 -11.22 13.63
CA PRO A 77 -8.49 -10.89 13.83
C PRO A 77 -7.63 -12.15 13.95
N VAL A 78 -6.48 -12.17 13.30
CA VAL A 78 -5.55 -13.31 13.29
C VAL A 78 -4.11 -12.82 13.40
N THR A 79 -3.17 -13.73 13.60
CA THR A 79 -1.74 -13.41 13.53
C THR A 79 -1.27 -13.24 12.08
N TRP A 80 -0.14 -12.56 11.88
CA TRP A 80 0.48 -12.44 10.56
C TRP A 80 0.84 -13.83 9.98
N GLU A 81 1.33 -14.73 10.81
CA GLU A 81 1.68 -16.09 10.39
C GLU A 81 0.45 -16.84 9.87
N GLU A 82 -0.67 -16.76 10.58
CA GLU A 82 -1.93 -17.38 10.18
C GLU A 82 -2.47 -16.76 8.88
N ALA A 83 -2.45 -15.43 8.76
CA ALA A 83 -2.91 -14.72 7.56
C ALA A 83 -2.12 -15.13 6.32
N ILE A 84 -0.79 -15.17 6.43
CA ILE A 84 0.11 -15.56 5.32
C ILE A 84 -0.11 -17.03 4.95
N ARG A 85 -0.16 -17.93 5.94
CA ARG A 85 -0.39 -19.36 5.72
C ARG A 85 -1.74 -19.62 5.03
N TYR A 86 -2.79 -18.98 5.51
CA TYR A 86 -4.12 -19.10 4.91
C TYR A 86 -4.14 -18.60 3.47
N THR A 87 -3.57 -17.42 3.22
CA THR A 87 -3.50 -16.86 1.87
C THR A 87 -2.72 -17.76 0.93
N ALA A 88 -1.55 -18.22 1.33
CA ALA A 88 -0.72 -19.13 0.53
C ALA A 88 -1.44 -20.44 0.22
N TYR A 89 -2.10 -21.02 1.23
CA TYR A 89 -2.90 -22.22 1.05
C TYR A 89 -4.04 -22.03 0.04
N ARG A 90 -4.80 -20.92 0.16
CA ARG A 90 -5.91 -20.63 -0.76
C ARG A 90 -5.45 -20.41 -2.18
N LEU A 91 -4.39 -19.62 -2.38
CA LEU A 91 -3.81 -19.40 -3.71
C LEU A 91 -3.29 -20.71 -4.33
N LYS A 92 -2.58 -21.53 -3.53
CA LYS A 92 -2.12 -22.83 -3.99
C LYS A 92 -3.28 -23.74 -4.38
N SER A 93 -4.31 -23.84 -3.56
CA SER A 93 -5.49 -24.67 -3.81
C SER A 93 -6.21 -24.25 -5.11
N ILE A 94 -6.38 -22.94 -5.33
CA ILE A 94 -7.00 -22.43 -6.57
C ILE A 94 -6.14 -22.77 -7.77
N LYS A 95 -4.82 -22.56 -7.68
CA LYS A 95 -3.88 -22.89 -8.75
C LYS A 95 -3.89 -24.39 -9.08
N ASP A 96 -3.89 -25.25 -8.06
CA ASP A 96 -3.86 -26.71 -8.25
C ASP A 96 -5.17 -27.21 -8.87
N GLN A 97 -6.31 -26.60 -8.51
CA GLN A 97 -7.64 -26.99 -9.00
C GLN A 97 -7.95 -26.45 -10.40
N TYR A 98 -7.58 -25.21 -10.70
CA TYR A 98 -8.00 -24.50 -11.92
C TYR A 98 -6.83 -24.11 -12.83
N GLY A 99 -5.60 -24.44 -12.46
CA GLY A 99 -4.39 -24.12 -13.21
C GLY A 99 -3.84 -22.70 -12.96
N PRO A 100 -2.63 -22.41 -13.44
CA PRO A 100 -1.95 -21.13 -13.15
C PRO A 100 -2.66 -19.89 -13.70
N ARG A 101 -3.47 -20.04 -14.76
CA ARG A 101 -4.23 -18.92 -15.34
C ARG A 101 -5.42 -18.44 -14.49
N SER A 102 -5.74 -19.15 -13.41
CA SER A 102 -6.80 -18.75 -12.46
C SER A 102 -6.36 -17.64 -11.50
N ILE A 103 -5.06 -17.33 -11.45
CA ILE A 103 -4.52 -16.27 -10.62
C ILE A 103 -4.03 -15.15 -11.53
N MET A 104 -4.55 -13.94 -11.31
CA MET A 104 -4.16 -12.72 -12.01
C MET A 104 -3.57 -11.73 -11.00
N THR A 105 -2.42 -11.12 -11.33
CA THR A 105 -1.74 -10.10 -10.51
C THR A 105 -1.53 -8.84 -11.33
#